data_81f7299cb49293da376b0d104c294808
#
_entry.id   81f7299cb49293da376b0d104c294808
#
_cell.length_a   1.000
_cell.length_b   1.000
_cell.length_c   1.000
_cell.angle_alpha   90.00
_cell.angle_beta   90.00
_cell.angle_gamma   90.00
#
_symmetry.space_group_name_H-M   'P 1'
#
loop_
_entity.id
_entity.type
_entity.pdbx_description
1 polymer ?
#
loop_
_entity_poly.entity_id
_entity_poly.type
_entity_poly.pdbx_seq_one_letter_code
_entity_poly.pdbx_strand_id
1 'polypeptide(L)'
;TATTEIHTLSLHDALPIFGLTGAPRQGTLYDMIAEWCRFRLSTVERRTRHRLAAAERRIHILEGRQAILLDIDRVIKVIRESDAPKADLIAAFKLSEIQAEDILEIRLRQLARLEGIKIGEELAKLREEAADLNKLLDSESALRDCVAAEIDADAKKYGDDRRTLIEAAERVTLSDAKNVSIPDEPTTLIVSKHGWLRSRSGHNVDPAQLTFRSGDSLLA
;
A
#
# COMPACT_ATOMS: atom_id res chain seq x y z
N THR A 1 0.11 28.65 29.60
CA THR A 1 0.91 27.52 30.06
C THR A 1 0.18 26.24 29.69
N ALA A 2 0.53 25.68 28.53
CA ALA A 2 0.02 24.38 28.11
C ALA A 2 0.76 23.32 28.95
N THR A 3 0.06 22.64 29.82
CA THR A 3 0.56 21.48 30.54
C THR A 3 0.67 20.35 29.55
N THR A 4 1.89 20.03 29.11
CA THR A 4 2.15 18.83 28.30
C THR A 4 2.01 17.63 29.24
N GLU A 5 0.89 16.94 29.16
CA GLU A 5 0.72 15.66 29.84
C GLU A 5 1.68 14.66 29.19
N ILE A 6 2.73 14.28 29.92
CA ILE A 6 3.65 13.23 29.52
C ILE A 6 2.93 11.90 29.81
N HIS A 7 2.32 11.33 28.79
CA HIS A 7 1.82 9.97 28.90
C HIS A 7 3.01 8.99 28.84
N THR A 8 3.37 8.42 29.98
CA THR A 8 4.30 7.31 30.05
C THR A 8 3.62 6.06 29.48
N LEU A 9 3.80 5.81 28.20
CA LEU A 9 3.42 4.54 27.61
C LEU A 9 4.42 3.46 28.08
N SER A 10 3.97 2.55 28.92
CA SER A 10 4.73 1.34 29.22
C SER A 10 4.92 0.56 27.90
N LEU A 11 6.09 -0.05 27.70
CA LEU A 11 6.35 -0.98 26.61
C LEU A 11 5.37 -2.18 26.59
N HIS A 12 4.59 -2.35 27.66
CA HIS A 12 3.56 -3.37 27.81
C HIS A 12 2.15 -2.86 27.54
N ASP A 13 1.96 -1.54 27.37
CA ASP A 13 0.65 -0.98 26.99
C ASP A 13 0.40 -1.27 25.52
N ALA A 14 -0.37 -2.32 25.30
CA ALA A 14 -0.72 -2.78 23.96
C ALA A 14 -1.73 -1.83 23.33
N LEU A 15 -1.30 -1.10 22.30
CA LEU A 15 -2.19 -0.27 21.51
C LEU A 15 -3.06 -1.16 20.59
N PRO A 16 -4.34 -0.83 20.41
CA PRO A 16 -5.16 -1.49 19.39
C PRO A 16 -4.62 -1.13 18.01
N ILE A 17 -4.18 -2.13 17.26
CA ILE A 17 -3.66 -2.00 15.90
C ILE A 17 -4.48 -2.84 14.94
N PHE A 18 -4.57 -2.39 13.69
CA PHE A 18 -5.11 -3.18 12.59
C PHE A 18 -3.96 -3.91 11.91
N GLY A 19 -3.96 -5.24 12.03
CA GLY A 19 -2.95 -6.07 11.39
C GLY A 19 -3.25 -6.34 9.91
N LEU A 20 -2.43 -7.18 9.28
CA LEU A 20 -2.58 -7.60 7.88
C LEU A 20 -3.93 -8.28 7.59
N THR A 21 -4.56 -8.85 8.61
CA THR A 21 -5.88 -9.48 8.52
C THR A 21 -7.04 -8.48 8.50
N GLY A 22 -6.78 -7.20 8.77
CA GLY A 22 -7.79 -6.15 8.92
C GLY A 22 -8.58 -6.21 10.25
N ALA A 23 -8.30 -7.18 11.12
CA ALA A 23 -8.93 -7.27 12.43
C ALA A 23 -8.16 -6.42 13.46
N PRO A 24 -8.86 -5.69 14.36
CA PRO A 24 -8.21 -4.97 15.45
C PRO A 24 -7.62 -5.97 16.46
N ARG A 25 -6.39 -5.74 16.87
CA ARG A 25 -5.72 -6.53 17.91
C ARG A 25 -4.82 -5.65 18.75
N GLN A 26 -4.53 -6.11 19.95
CA GLN A 26 -3.47 -5.52 20.75
C GLN A 26 -2.13 -6.15 20.34
N GLY A 27 -1.08 -5.35 20.26
CA GLY A 27 0.26 -5.80 19.89
C GLY A 27 1.34 -4.91 20.50
N THR A 28 2.52 -5.47 20.64
CA THR A 28 3.70 -4.72 21.08
C THR A 28 4.25 -3.85 19.92
N LEU A 29 5.12 -2.89 20.24
CA LEU A 29 5.82 -2.10 19.21
C LEU A 29 6.60 -3.01 18.26
N TYR A 30 7.21 -4.09 18.78
CA TYR A 30 7.90 -5.08 17.97
C TYR A 30 6.95 -5.74 16.95
N ASP A 31 5.77 -6.17 17.40
CA ASP A 31 4.76 -6.78 16.51
C ASP A 31 4.33 -5.82 15.40
N MET A 32 4.12 -4.55 15.74
CA MET A 32 3.75 -3.51 14.77
C MET A 32 4.83 -3.35 13.70
N ILE A 33 6.09 -3.23 14.10
CA ILE A 33 7.21 -3.07 13.16
C ILE A 33 7.38 -4.34 12.31
N ALA A 34 7.33 -5.52 12.92
CA ALA A 34 7.47 -6.78 12.22
C ALA A 34 6.35 -6.99 11.17
N GLU A 35 5.13 -6.63 11.52
CA GLU A 35 3.99 -6.74 10.62
C GLU A 35 4.04 -5.69 9.50
N TRP A 36 4.47 -4.47 9.81
CA TRP A 36 4.72 -3.45 8.80
C TRP A 36 5.81 -3.88 7.81
N CYS A 37 6.91 -4.48 8.28
CA CYS A 37 7.95 -5.00 7.41
C CYS A 37 7.42 -6.08 6.45
N ARG A 38 6.60 -7.02 6.95
CA ARG A 38 5.95 -8.04 6.10
C ARG A 38 5.03 -7.40 5.07
N PHE A 39 4.23 -6.42 5.49
CA PHE A 39 3.38 -5.67 4.58
C PHE A 39 4.19 -4.93 3.51
N ARG A 40 5.29 -4.28 3.90
CA ARG A 40 6.16 -3.56 2.96
C ARG A 40 6.78 -4.51 1.93
N LEU A 41 7.29 -5.66 2.36
CA LEU A 41 7.82 -6.69 1.46
C LEU A 41 6.77 -7.15 0.44
N SER A 42 5.59 -7.53 0.90
CA SER A 42 4.50 -7.96 0.00
C SER A 42 4.05 -6.85 -0.96
N THR A 43 4.09 -5.60 -0.52
CA THR A 43 3.72 -4.44 -1.34
C THR A 43 4.77 -4.17 -2.42
N VAL A 44 6.05 -4.24 -2.08
CA VAL A 44 7.14 -4.07 -3.05
C VAL A 44 7.14 -5.22 -4.06
N GLU A 45 6.93 -6.46 -3.61
CA GLU A 45 6.79 -7.62 -4.50
C GLU A 45 5.64 -7.44 -5.50
N ARG A 46 4.45 -7.05 -5.05
CA ARG A 46 3.29 -6.78 -5.92
C ARG A 46 3.57 -5.63 -6.90
N ARG A 47 4.20 -4.56 -6.43
CA ARG A 47 4.62 -3.43 -7.27
C ARG A 47 5.59 -3.89 -8.36
N THR A 48 6.58 -4.70 -7.99
CA THR A 48 7.59 -5.24 -8.91
C THR A 48 6.94 -6.15 -9.96
N ARG A 49 6.06 -7.06 -9.56
CA ARG A 49 5.29 -7.91 -10.50
C ARG A 49 4.43 -7.09 -11.46
N HIS A 50 3.78 -6.05 -10.96
CA HIS A 50 2.97 -5.17 -11.81
C HIS A 50 3.81 -4.43 -12.85
N ARG A 51 4.99 -3.92 -12.45
CA ARG A 51 5.93 -3.27 -13.36
C ARG A 51 6.47 -4.24 -14.40
N LEU A 52 6.86 -5.43 -13.97
CA LEU A 52 7.32 -6.49 -14.88
C LEU A 52 6.25 -6.83 -15.93
N ALA A 53 5.03 -7.10 -15.50
CA ALA A 53 3.93 -7.40 -16.42
C ALA A 53 3.63 -6.23 -17.40
N ALA A 54 3.82 -4.99 -16.97
CA ALA A 54 3.68 -3.82 -17.85
C ALA A 54 4.82 -3.74 -18.88
N ALA A 55 6.06 -3.99 -18.45
CA ALA A 55 7.23 -4.03 -19.33
C ALA A 55 7.11 -5.16 -20.35
N GLU A 56 6.72 -6.37 -19.93
CA GLU A 56 6.52 -7.53 -20.81
C GLU A 56 5.44 -7.29 -21.87
N ARG A 57 4.30 -6.69 -21.47
CA ARG A 57 3.26 -6.34 -22.45
C ARG A 57 3.79 -5.33 -23.47
N ARG A 58 4.57 -4.34 -23.03
CA ARG A 58 5.14 -3.35 -23.93
C ARG A 58 6.20 -3.95 -24.86
N ILE A 59 7.07 -4.83 -24.34
CA ILE A 59 8.04 -5.60 -25.12
C ILE A 59 7.32 -6.39 -26.21
N HIS A 60 6.27 -7.12 -25.84
CA HIS A 60 5.51 -7.92 -26.78
C HIS A 60 4.96 -7.10 -27.96
N ILE A 61 4.40 -5.91 -27.68
CA ILE A 61 3.91 -5.00 -28.73
C ILE A 61 5.07 -4.51 -29.61
N LEU A 62 6.19 -4.08 -29.00
CA LEU A 62 7.33 -3.55 -29.75
C LEU A 62 8.02 -4.62 -30.61
N GLU A 63 8.06 -5.87 -30.17
CA GLU A 63 8.56 -7.00 -30.95
C GLU A 63 7.71 -7.21 -32.21
N GLY A 64 6.39 -7.11 -32.10
CA GLY A 64 5.49 -7.13 -33.25
C GLY A 64 5.78 -6.00 -34.24
N ARG A 65 5.96 -4.77 -33.74
CA ARG A 65 6.33 -3.61 -34.57
C ARG A 65 7.68 -3.79 -35.23
N GLN A 66 8.66 -4.33 -34.50
CA GLN A 66 10.00 -4.59 -35.06
C GLN A 66 9.95 -5.62 -36.18
N ALA A 67 9.15 -6.67 -36.03
CA ALA A 67 9.01 -7.72 -37.05
C ALA A 67 8.46 -7.17 -38.37
N ILE A 68 7.49 -6.26 -38.32
CA ILE A 68 6.91 -5.67 -39.54
C ILE A 68 7.79 -4.59 -40.20
N LEU A 69 8.65 -3.92 -39.43
CA LEU A 69 9.56 -2.90 -39.97
C LEU A 69 10.60 -3.50 -40.92
N LEU A 70 10.87 -4.79 -40.79
CA LEU A 70 11.78 -5.52 -41.68
C LEU A 70 11.17 -5.81 -43.08
N ASP A 71 9.83 -5.84 -43.20
CA ASP A 71 9.13 -6.16 -44.42
C ASP A 71 7.82 -5.37 -44.58
N ILE A 72 7.96 -4.05 -44.53
CA ILE A 72 6.83 -3.09 -44.58
C ILE A 72 6.00 -3.25 -45.86
N ASP A 73 6.66 -3.46 -47.00
CA ASP A 73 5.97 -3.57 -48.28
C ASP A 73 5.03 -4.76 -48.32
N ARG A 74 5.46 -5.88 -47.73
CA ARG A 74 4.62 -7.06 -47.58
C ARG A 74 3.44 -6.84 -46.64
N VAL A 75 3.63 -6.11 -45.55
CA VAL A 75 2.56 -5.74 -44.63
C VAL A 75 1.49 -4.90 -45.33
N ILE A 76 1.93 -3.86 -46.07
CA ILE A 76 1.02 -2.99 -46.81
C ILE A 76 0.26 -3.79 -47.89
N LYS A 77 0.94 -4.71 -48.58
CA LYS A 77 0.32 -5.59 -49.56
C LYS A 77 -0.76 -6.47 -48.96
N VAL A 78 -0.45 -7.16 -47.82
CA VAL A 78 -1.43 -7.97 -47.11
C VAL A 78 -2.65 -7.15 -46.70
N ILE A 79 -2.46 -5.95 -46.13
CA ILE A 79 -3.57 -5.10 -45.67
C ILE A 79 -4.46 -4.66 -46.84
N ARG A 80 -3.87 -4.39 -48.04
CA ARG A 80 -4.62 -3.89 -49.19
C ARG A 80 -5.35 -4.96 -50.00
N GLU A 81 -4.82 -6.19 -50.01
CA GLU A 81 -5.34 -7.30 -50.82
C GLU A 81 -6.24 -8.24 -50.02
N SER A 82 -6.29 -8.10 -48.72
CA SER A 82 -7.03 -9.01 -47.81
C SER A 82 -8.42 -8.49 -47.45
N ASP A 83 -9.39 -9.39 -47.42
CA ASP A 83 -10.74 -9.14 -46.90
C ASP A 83 -10.77 -9.22 -45.37
N ALA A 84 -9.77 -9.88 -44.75
CA ALA A 84 -9.64 -10.05 -43.31
C ALA A 84 -8.19 -9.73 -42.82
N PRO A 85 -7.75 -8.47 -42.89
CA PRO A 85 -6.35 -8.06 -42.70
C PRO A 85 -5.73 -8.53 -41.38
N LYS A 86 -6.50 -8.56 -40.30
CA LYS A 86 -6.03 -9.02 -38.97
C LYS A 86 -5.61 -10.49 -39.02
N ALA A 87 -6.45 -11.36 -39.56
CA ALA A 87 -6.19 -12.80 -39.61
C ALA A 87 -4.99 -13.12 -40.53
N ASP A 88 -4.91 -12.43 -41.67
CA ASP A 88 -3.85 -12.64 -42.65
C ASP A 88 -2.50 -12.11 -42.17
N LEU A 89 -2.46 -11.00 -41.40
CA LEU A 89 -1.25 -10.53 -40.74
C LEU A 89 -0.74 -11.53 -39.70
N ILE A 90 -1.65 -12.08 -38.89
CA ILE A 90 -1.29 -13.13 -37.89
C ILE A 90 -0.66 -14.34 -38.60
N ALA A 91 -1.27 -14.80 -39.66
CA ALA A 91 -0.78 -15.97 -40.41
C ALA A 91 0.55 -15.68 -41.15
N ALA A 92 0.69 -14.52 -41.78
CA ALA A 92 1.86 -14.17 -42.62
C ALA A 92 3.12 -13.86 -41.78
N PHE A 93 2.96 -13.23 -40.59
CA PHE A 93 4.07 -12.77 -39.76
C PHE A 93 4.16 -13.50 -38.42
N LYS A 94 3.30 -14.49 -38.14
CA LYS A 94 3.22 -15.25 -36.88
C LYS A 94 3.02 -14.33 -35.66
N LEU A 95 2.20 -13.30 -35.81
CA LEU A 95 1.91 -12.32 -34.79
C LEU A 95 0.82 -12.81 -33.84
N SER A 96 0.80 -12.28 -32.61
CA SER A 96 -0.35 -12.43 -31.74
C SER A 96 -1.48 -11.51 -32.17
N GLU A 97 -2.68 -11.78 -31.68
CA GLU A 97 -3.86 -10.97 -31.95
C GLU A 97 -3.67 -9.52 -31.52
N ILE A 98 -3.07 -9.30 -30.33
CA ILE A 98 -2.75 -7.98 -29.79
C ILE A 98 -1.74 -7.23 -30.66
N GLN A 99 -0.73 -7.92 -31.15
CA GLN A 99 0.27 -7.33 -32.04
C GLN A 99 -0.35 -6.94 -33.39
N ALA A 100 -1.19 -7.80 -33.97
CA ALA A 100 -1.85 -7.51 -35.24
C ALA A 100 -2.81 -6.31 -35.12
N GLU A 101 -3.52 -6.19 -34.03
CA GLU A 101 -4.41 -5.05 -33.75
C GLU A 101 -3.62 -3.74 -33.61
N ASP A 102 -2.55 -3.75 -32.81
CA ASP A 102 -1.65 -2.61 -32.67
C ASP A 102 -1.05 -2.17 -34.01
N ILE A 103 -0.67 -3.12 -34.88
CA ILE A 103 -0.11 -2.86 -36.21
C ILE A 103 -1.13 -2.17 -37.12
N LEU A 104 -2.38 -2.59 -37.11
CA LEU A 104 -3.43 -1.98 -37.90
C LEU A 104 -3.74 -0.54 -37.47
N GLU A 105 -3.48 -0.17 -36.24
CA GLU A 105 -3.64 1.16 -35.69
C GLU A 105 -2.43 2.09 -35.91
N ILE A 106 -1.30 1.56 -36.42
CA ILE A 106 -0.08 2.34 -36.64
C ILE A 106 -0.33 3.42 -37.71
N ARG A 107 0.03 4.66 -37.37
CA ARG A 107 0.01 5.75 -38.37
C ARG A 107 1.16 5.62 -39.36
N LEU A 108 0.93 5.85 -40.65
CA LEU A 108 1.95 5.73 -41.69
C LEU A 108 3.26 6.47 -41.40
N ARG A 109 3.21 7.63 -40.72
CA ARG A 109 4.40 8.39 -40.32
C ARG A 109 5.31 7.63 -39.35
N GLN A 110 4.76 6.69 -38.57
CA GLN A 110 5.49 5.89 -37.56
C GLN A 110 6.24 4.70 -38.21
N LEU A 111 6.01 4.44 -39.48
CA LEU A 111 6.74 3.43 -40.27
C LEU A 111 8.07 3.97 -40.84
N ALA A 112 8.42 5.22 -40.53
CA ALA A 112 9.68 5.80 -40.98
C ALA A 112 10.89 5.11 -40.31
N ARG A 113 12.02 5.03 -41.05
CA ARG A 113 13.26 4.35 -40.59
C ARG A 113 13.77 4.83 -39.23
N LEU A 114 13.60 6.13 -38.91
CA LEU A 114 14.02 6.70 -37.61
C LEU A 114 13.22 6.12 -36.43
N GLU A 115 11.97 5.76 -36.64
CA GLU A 115 11.15 5.12 -35.60
C GLU A 115 11.60 3.70 -35.32
N GLY A 116 12.12 2.96 -36.30
CA GLY A 116 12.71 1.63 -36.11
C GLY A 116 13.92 1.63 -35.17
N ILE A 117 14.76 2.66 -35.23
CA ILE A 117 15.89 2.84 -34.30
C ILE A 117 15.40 3.07 -32.88
N LYS A 118 14.42 3.96 -32.70
CA LYS A 118 13.81 4.25 -31.39
C LYS A 118 13.13 3.03 -30.77
N ILE A 119 12.45 2.23 -31.58
CA ILE A 119 11.82 0.96 -31.15
C ILE A 119 12.90 0.00 -30.63
N GLY A 120 14.03 -0.12 -31.34
CA GLY A 120 15.16 -0.96 -30.91
C GLY A 120 15.76 -0.51 -29.58
N GLU A 121 15.96 0.79 -29.39
CA GLU A 121 16.47 1.38 -28.16
C GLU A 121 15.48 1.19 -26.99
N GLU A 122 14.17 1.40 -27.22
CA GLU A 122 13.12 1.19 -26.22
C GLU A 122 13.05 -0.27 -25.81
N LEU A 123 13.11 -1.19 -26.78
CA LEU A 123 13.15 -2.63 -26.55
C LEU A 123 14.33 -3.07 -25.69
N ALA A 124 15.53 -2.55 -25.99
CA ALA A 124 16.74 -2.86 -25.21
C ALA A 124 16.58 -2.43 -23.75
N LYS A 125 16.11 -1.20 -23.51
CA LYS A 125 15.87 -0.67 -22.16
C LYS A 125 14.82 -1.46 -21.39
N LEU A 126 13.71 -1.79 -22.03
CA LEU A 126 12.64 -2.56 -21.38
C LEU A 126 13.07 -3.99 -21.05
N ARG A 127 13.86 -4.61 -21.91
CA ARG A 127 14.42 -5.96 -21.65
C ARG A 127 15.39 -5.93 -20.48
N GLU A 128 16.22 -4.90 -20.36
CA GLU A 128 17.10 -4.70 -19.22
C GLU A 128 16.29 -4.49 -17.93
N GLU A 129 15.28 -3.61 -17.98
CA GLU A 129 14.37 -3.39 -16.84
C GLU A 129 13.66 -4.70 -16.43
N ALA A 130 13.12 -5.44 -17.39
CA ALA A 130 12.45 -6.72 -17.12
C ALA A 130 13.41 -7.75 -16.51
N ALA A 131 14.66 -7.82 -16.98
CA ALA A 131 15.67 -8.71 -16.41
C ALA A 131 16.01 -8.33 -14.95
N ASP A 132 16.12 -7.05 -14.64
CA ASP A 132 16.41 -6.59 -13.27
C ASP A 132 15.23 -6.81 -12.33
N LEU A 133 13.99 -6.59 -12.81
CA LEU A 133 12.78 -6.89 -12.04
C LEU A 133 12.63 -8.39 -11.78
N ASN A 134 12.98 -9.26 -12.74
CA ASN A 134 13.00 -10.72 -12.55
C ASN A 134 14.03 -11.13 -11.51
N LYS A 135 15.27 -10.62 -11.56
CA LYS A 135 16.29 -10.88 -10.53
C LYS A 135 15.81 -10.53 -9.12
N LEU A 136 15.08 -9.44 -9.00
CA LEU A 136 14.47 -9.02 -7.72
C LEU A 136 13.40 -10.01 -7.23
N LEU A 137 12.60 -10.56 -8.13
CA LEU A 137 11.53 -11.50 -7.79
C LEU A 137 12.02 -12.93 -7.54
N ASP A 138 13.12 -13.32 -8.17
CA ASP A 138 13.70 -14.66 -8.04
C ASP A 138 14.44 -14.87 -6.71
N SER A 139 14.79 -13.78 -6.01
CA SER A 139 15.56 -13.84 -4.76
C SER A 139 14.87 -13.07 -3.64
N GLU A 140 14.44 -13.79 -2.60
CA GLU A 140 13.87 -13.18 -1.39
C GLU A 140 14.88 -12.24 -0.70
N SER A 141 16.18 -12.57 -0.73
CA SER A 141 17.23 -11.70 -0.18
C SER A 141 17.34 -10.40 -0.98
N ALA A 142 17.35 -10.47 -2.31
CA ALA A 142 17.40 -9.28 -3.15
C ALA A 142 16.20 -8.35 -2.93
N LEU A 143 15.00 -8.94 -2.73
CA LEU A 143 13.80 -8.18 -2.40
C LEU A 143 13.92 -7.49 -1.03
N ARG A 144 14.47 -8.17 -0.02
CA ARG A 144 14.71 -7.60 1.30
C ARG A 144 15.74 -6.47 1.25
N ASP A 145 16.82 -6.66 0.51
CA ASP A 145 17.88 -5.65 0.34
C ASP A 145 17.33 -4.40 -0.37
N CYS A 146 16.49 -4.59 -1.37
CA CYS A 146 15.78 -3.51 -2.06
C CYS A 146 14.89 -2.73 -1.09
N VAL A 147 14.10 -3.43 -0.26
CA VAL A 147 13.24 -2.78 0.75
C VAL A 147 14.07 -2.05 1.79
N ALA A 148 15.17 -2.63 2.26
CA ALA A 148 16.08 -1.98 3.21
C ALA A 148 16.67 -0.69 2.62
N ALA A 149 17.13 -0.74 1.37
CA ALA A 149 17.65 0.44 0.68
C ALA A 149 16.60 1.55 0.50
N GLU A 150 15.34 1.19 0.21
CA GLU A 150 14.24 2.17 0.14
C GLU A 150 13.97 2.80 1.50
N ILE A 151 13.95 2.01 2.58
CA ILE A 151 13.76 2.52 3.95
C ILE A 151 14.90 3.45 4.35
N ASP A 152 16.14 3.10 4.05
CA ASP A 152 17.31 3.94 4.33
C ASP A 152 17.25 5.27 3.57
N ALA A 153 16.80 5.24 2.32
CA ALA A 153 16.62 6.45 1.53
C ALA A 153 15.52 7.36 2.10
N ASP A 154 14.41 6.75 2.51
CA ASP A 154 13.30 7.46 3.16
C ASP A 154 13.73 8.03 4.52
N ALA A 155 14.51 7.28 5.31
CA ALA A 155 15.05 7.74 6.59
C ALA A 155 15.98 8.94 6.44
N LYS A 156 16.85 8.94 5.41
CA LYS A 156 17.73 10.08 5.11
C LYS A 156 16.96 11.32 4.68
N LYS A 157 15.83 11.14 3.98
CA LYS A 157 15.06 12.26 3.44
C LYS A 157 14.05 12.84 4.43
N TYR A 158 13.45 12.01 5.26
CA TYR A 158 12.32 12.37 6.12
C TYR A 158 12.59 12.15 7.61
N GLY A 159 13.74 11.53 7.98
CA GLY A 159 14.10 11.28 9.37
C GLY A 159 14.29 12.58 10.15
N ASP A 160 13.82 12.59 11.38
CA ASP A 160 14.04 13.63 12.37
C ASP A 160 14.70 13.03 13.62
N ASP A 161 15.19 13.90 14.49
CA ASP A 161 15.79 13.50 15.75
C ASP A 161 14.76 12.84 16.67
N ARG A 162 15.20 11.84 17.43
CA ARG A 162 14.37 11.13 18.37
C ARG A 162 13.88 12.06 19.47
N ARG A 163 12.56 12.19 19.59
CA ARG A 163 11.89 13.02 20.62
C ARG A 163 11.54 12.23 21.89
N THR A 164 11.49 10.89 21.80
CA THR A 164 11.15 10.01 22.91
C THR A 164 12.37 9.75 23.78
N LEU A 165 12.29 10.05 25.07
CA LEU A 165 13.30 9.70 26.06
C LEU A 165 13.13 8.22 26.45
N ILE A 166 14.25 7.51 26.60
CA ILE A 166 14.28 6.17 27.20
C ILE A 166 14.87 6.35 28.58
N GLU A 167 14.03 6.20 29.60
CA GLU A 167 14.44 6.26 30.99
C GLU A 167 14.22 4.91 31.65
N ALA A 168 15.10 4.56 32.58
CA ALA A 168 14.85 3.42 33.46
C ALA A 168 13.74 3.80 34.43
N ALA A 169 12.53 3.29 34.19
CA ALA A 169 11.45 3.49 35.16
C ALA A 169 11.73 2.63 36.38
N GLU A 170 11.74 3.26 37.58
CA GLU A 170 11.61 2.51 38.82
C GLU A 170 10.29 1.74 38.75
N ARG A 171 10.37 0.42 38.99
CA ARG A 171 9.14 -0.38 39.09
C ARG A 171 8.31 0.17 40.22
N VAL A 172 7.24 0.90 39.88
CA VAL A 172 6.19 1.17 40.88
C VAL A 172 5.63 -0.17 41.27
N THR A 173 6.00 -0.61 42.48
CA THR A 173 5.47 -1.83 43.05
C THR A 173 3.97 -1.65 43.23
N LEU A 174 3.18 -2.61 42.73
CA LEU A 174 1.71 -2.62 42.88
C LEU A 174 1.19 -2.49 44.33
N SER A 175 2.13 -2.47 45.31
CA SER A 175 1.79 -2.13 46.70
C SER A 175 1.22 -0.73 46.89
N ASP A 176 1.63 0.24 46.04
CA ASP A 176 1.14 1.60 46.18
C ASP A 176 -0.22 1.79 45.48
N ALA A 177 -0.55 0.94 44.52
CA ALA A 177 -1.87 0.94 43.88
C ALA A 177 -2.98 0.31 44.79
N LYS A 178 -2.60 -0.48 45.79
CA LYS A 178 -3.57 -1.06 46.74
C LYS A 178 -4.14 -0.09 47.76
N ASN A 179 -3.57 1.10 47.87
CA ASN A 179 -4.03 2.13 48.80
C ASN A 179 -4.96 3.18 48.16
N VAL A 180 -5.33 3.03 46.91
CA VAL A 180 -6.46 3.77 46.38
C VAL A 180 -7.73 3.09 46.90
N SER A 181 -8.14 3.47 48.11
CA SER A 181 -9.45 3.15 48.66
C SER A 181 -10.49 3.75 47.67
N ILE A 182 -11.03 2.92 46.80
CA ILE A 182 -12.18 3.29 46.00
C ILE A 182 -13.33 3.44 47.04
N PRO A 183 -13.86 4.65 47.26
CA PRO A 183 -14.95 4.80 48.21
C PRO A 183 -16.14 3.99 47.69
N ASP A 184 -16.65 3.08 48.54
CA ASP A 184 -17.87 2.34 48.25
C ASP A 184 -19.08 3.24 48.45
N GLU A 185 -19.25 4.19 47.55
CA GLU A 185 -20.37 5.15 47.55
C GLU A 185 -21.44 4.69 46.57
N PRO A 186 -22.71 4.77 46.94
CA PRO A 186 -23.80 4.54 46.04
C PRO A 186 -23.70 5.45 44.82
N THR A 187 -23.73 4.88 43.62
CA THR A 187 -23.56 5.64 42.39
C THR A 187 -24.69 5.32 41.40
N THR A 188 -25.31 6.36 40.88
CA THR A 188 -26.32 6.25 39.81
C THR A 188 -25.66 6.42 38.47
N LEU A 189 -25.86 5.45 37.59
CA LEU A 189 -25.42 5.49 36.17
C LEU A 189 -26.58 6.09 35.34
N ILE A 190 -26.28 7.10 34.56
CA ILE A 190 -27.20 7.78 33.66
C ILE A 190 -26.79 7.44 32.23
N VAL A 191 -27.71 6.87 31.45
CA VAL A 191 -27.48 6.47 30.06
C VAL A 191 -28.30 7.37 29.13
N SER A 192 -27.69 7.97 28.15
CA SER A 192 -28.39 8.73 27.12
C SER A 192 -28.78 7.89 25.92
N LYS A 193 -29.75 8.35 25.12
CA LYS A 193 -30.18 7.66 23.88
C LYS A 193 -29.07 7.50 22.85
N HIS A 194 -28.09 8.39 22.83
CA HIS A 194 -26.91 8.29 21.95
C HIS A 194 -25.75 7.46 22.56
N GLY A 195 -26.00 6.77 23.69
CA GLY A 195 -25.03 5.83 24.28
C GLY A 195 -23.97 6.50 25.17
N TRP A 196 -24.14 7.76 25.57
CA TRP A 196 -23.26 8.38 26.54
C TRP A 196 -23.57 7.93 27.96
N LEU A 197 -22.52 7.62 28.71
CA LEU A 197 -22.59 7.20 30.11
C LEU A 197 -22.05 8.31 31.00
N ARG A 198 -22.77 8.62 32.10
CA ARG A 198 -22.34 9.54 33.16
C ARG A 198 -22.67 8.90 34.51
N SER A 199 -21.76 9.04 35.47
CA SER A 199 -22.00 8.65 36.86
C SER A 199 -22.28 9.86 37.74
N ARG A 200 -23.17 9.70 38.74
CA ARG A 200 -23.36 10.64 39.83
C ARG A 200 -23.42 9.93 41.16
N SER A 201 -22.83 10.52 42.21
CA SER A 201 -22.88 9.96 43.55
C SER A 201 -24.30 10.06 44.13
N GLY A 202 -24.72 8.99 44.81
CA GLY A 202 -26.06 8.87 45.41
C GLY A 202 -27.10 8.27 44.47
N HIS A 203 -28.25 7.89 45.04
CA HIS A 203 -29.37 7.30 44.31
C HIS A 203 -30.50 8.32 44.00
N ASN A 204 -30.49 9.49 44.63
CA ASN A 204 -31.53 10.52 44.47
C ASN A 204 -31.14 11.49 43.34
N VAL A 205 -31.10 11.03 42.13
CA VAL A 205 -30.86 11.89 40.96
C VAL A 205 -32.19 12.22 40.30
N ASP A 206 -32.56 13.51 40.30
CA ASP A 206 -33.75 13.99 39.61
C ASP A 206 -33.53 14.04 38.10
N PRO A 207 -34.25 13.26 37.29
CA PRO A 207 -34.10 13.23 35.84
C PRO A 207 -34.35 14.60 35.17
N ALA A 208 -35.18 15.45 35.78
CA ALA A 208 -35.51 16.74 35.22
C ALA A 208 -34.36 17.78 35.30
N GLN A 209 -33.38 17.53 36.17
CA GLN A 209 -32.19 18.39 36.33
C GLN A 209 -31.00 17.95 35.50
N LEU A 210 -31.17 16.89 34.68
CA LEU A 210 -30.10 16.39 33.85
C LEU A 210 -30.00 17.16 32.53
N THR A 211 -28.81 17.68 32.25
CA THR A 211 -28.54 18.37 30.99
C THR A 211 -27.86 17.41 30.01
N PHE A 212 -28.37 17.32 28.79
CA PHE A 212 -27.82 16.52 27.69
C PHE A 212 -27.30 17.42 26.58
N ARG A 213 -26.54 16.87 25.67
CA ARG A 213 -26.12 17.57 24.44
C ARG A 213 -27.34 17.83 23.56
N SER A 214 -27.26 18.84 22.69
CA SER A 214 -28.31 19.17 21.73
C SER A 214 -28.74 17.93 20.93
N GLY A 215 -30.03 17.60 21.00
CA GLY A 215 -30.61 16.42 20.31
C GLY A 215 -30.51 15.08 21.06
N ASP A 216 -29.92 15.06 22.27
CA ASP A 216 -29.84 13.86 23.11
C ASP A 216 -30.82 13.93 24.29
N SER A 217 -31.21 12.80 24.84
CA SER A 217 -32.12 12.70 25.97
C SER A 217 -31.84 11.47 26.82
N LEU A 218 -32.44 11.39 28.00
CA LEU A 218 -32.31 10.23 28.87
C LEU A 218 -32.87 8.99 28.22
N LEU A 219 -32.15 7.89 28.32
CA LEU A 219 -32.57 6.54 27.89
C LEU A 219 -33.09 5.77 29.11
N ALA A 220 -32.31 5.73 30.20
CA ALA A 220 -32.60 5.09 31.49
C ALA A 220 -31.79 5.72 32.62
#